data_ea7f1807a2594670b712ad00022b7242
#
_entry.id   ea7f1807a2594670b712ad00022b7242
#
_cell.length_a   1.000
_cell.length_b   1.000
_cell.length_c   1.000
_cell.angle_alpha   90.00
_cell.angle_beta   90.00
_cell.angle_gamma   90.00
#
_symmetry.space_group_name_H-M   'P 1'
#
loop_
_entity.id
_entity.type
_entity.pdbx_description
1 polymer ?
#
loop_
_entity_poly.entity_id
_entity_poly.type
_entity_poly.pdbx_seq_one_letter_code
_entity_poly.pdbx_strand_id
1 'polypeptide(L)'
;MRKTIVIIASAALGFAAAGLGFASEELAKKSGCMGCHDVAKKKAGPAFKDVAAKYKGKADAEANLVKELGEGKKHPKTAASEADRQALVKWVLSQ
;
A
#
# COMPACT_ATOMS: atom_id res chain seq x y z
N MET A 1 49.74 -17.97 19.84
CA MET A 1 48.91 -16.79 19.63
C MET A 1 47.57 -17.21 19.04
N ARG A 2 46.58 -17.07 19.80
CA ARG A 2 45.23 -17.44 19.34
C ARG A 2 44.55 -16.20 18.79
N LYS A 3 44.29 -16.20 17.51
CA LYS A 3 43.48 -15.15 16.90
C LYS A 3 42.03 -15.54 17.09
N THR A 4 41.37 -14.87 17.96
CA THR A 4 39.91 -15.01 18.13
C THR A 4 39.26 -14.28 16.99
N ILE A 5 38.70 -15.03 16.05
CA ILE A 5 37.87 -14.45 15.01
C ILE A 5 36.49 -14.26 15.62
N VAL A 6 36.17 -13.05 15.92
CA VAL A 6 34.80 -12.70 16.29
C VAL A 6 34.01 -12.59 15.00
N ILE A 7 33.22 -13.60 14.72
CA ILE A 7 32.24 -13.52 13.63
C ILE A 7 31.04 -12.76 14.18
N ILE A 8 30.97 -11.50 13.82
CA ILE A 8 29.74 -10.72 14.07
C ILE A 8 28.75 -11.17 13.03
N ALA A 9 27.83 -12.02 13.44
CA ALA A 9 26.69 -12.35 12.62
C ALA A 9 25.78 -11.10 12.58
N SER A 10 25.89 -10.36 11.51
CA SER A 10 24.96 -9.29 11.24
C SER A 10 23.62 -9.94 10.88
N ALA A 11 22.70 -9.97 11.83
CA ALA A 11 21.32 -10.33 11.53
C ALA A 11 20.73 -9.22 10.67
N ALA A 12 20.63 -9.46 9.39
CA ALA A 12 19.91 -8.56 8.51
C ALA A 12 18.42 -8.64 8.86
N LEU A 13 17.92 -7.60 9.50
CA LEU A 13 16.51 -7.44 9.82
C LEU A 13 15.77 -7.00 8.57
N GLY A 14 15.38 -7.97 7.73
CA GLY A 14 14.55 -7.74 6.56
C GLY A 14 13.06 -7.73 6.87
N PHE A 15 12.65 -7.26 8.03
CA PHE A 15 11.26 -7.34 8.48
C PHE A 15 10.32 -6.33 7.84
N ALA A 16 10.79 -5.17 7.42
CA ALA A 16 9.89 -4.06 7.11
C ALA A 16 9.10 -4.25 5.82
N ALA A 17 9.68 -4.85 4.78
CA ALA A 17 9.06 -4.90 3.45
C ALA A 17 7.94 -5.94 3.35
N ALA A 18 8.11 -7.14 3.91
CA ALA A 18 7.10 -8.20 3.83
C ALA A 18 5.88 -7.91 4.72
N GLY A 19 6.09 -7.32 5.91
CA GLY A 19 5.01 -6.96 6.83
C GLY A 19 4.15 -5.82 6.33
N LEU A 20 4.72 -4.83 5.63
CA LEU A 20 3.99 -3.68 5.12
C LEU A 20 3.02 -4.05 4.00
N GLY A 21 3.42 -4.90 3.05
CA GLY A 21 2.54 -5.36 1.98
C GLY A 21 1.33 -6.11 2.50
N PHE A 22 1.55 -7.02 3.46
CA PHE A 22 0.49 -7.80 4.08
C PHE A 22 -0.45 -6.94 4.92
N ALA A 23 0.09 -6.04 5.72
CA ALA A 23 -0.68 -5.09 6.52
C ALA A 23 -1.55 -4.19 5.65
N SER A 24 -1.08 -3.79 4.48
CA SER A 24 -1.83 -2.93 3.55
C SER A 24 -2.99 -3.66 2.89
N GLU A 25 -2.88 -4.94 2.58
CA GLU A 25 -4.00 -5.74 2.10
C GLU A 25 -5.08 -5.91 3.17
N GLU A 26 -4.69 -6.22 4.39
CA GLU A 26 -5.61 -6.29 5.52
C GLU A 26 -6.26 -4.94 5.79
N LEU A 27 -5.50 -3.88 5.72
CA LEU A 27 -5.99 -2.53 5.89
C LEU A 27 -7.01 -2.17 4.81
N ALA A 28 -6.80 -2.58 3.56
CA ALA A 28 -7.76 -2.40 2.49
C ALA A 28 -9.10 -3.12 2.78
N LYS A 29 -9.04 -4.34 3.28
CA LYS A 29 -10.23 -5.09 3.71
C LYS A 29 -10.95 -4.37 4.86
N LYS A 30 -10.22 -3.98 5.87
CA LYS A 30 -10.75 -3.28 7.04
C LYS A 30 -11.35 -1.92 6.67
N SER A 31 -10.78 -1.23 5.71
CA SER A 31 -11.24 0.09 5.27
C SER A 31 -12.40 0.04 4.25
N GLY A 32 -12.86 -1.15 3.90
CA GLY A 32 -13.98 -1.34 2.98
C GLY A 32 -13.64 -1.24 1.50
N CYS A 33 -12.37 -1.16 1.13
CA CYS A 33 -11.94 -1.05 -0.26
C CYS A 33 -12.36 -2.25 -1.11
N MET A 34 -12.29 -3.43 -0.54
CA MET A 34 -12.58 -4.69 -1.24
C MET A 34 -14.07 -4.91 -1.50
N GLY A 35 -14.95 -4.07 -0.98
CA GLY A 35 -16.36 -4.07 -1.34
C GLY A 35 -16.63 -3.63 -2.77
N CYS A 36 -15.80 -2.71 -3.29
CA CYS A 36 -15.92 -2.13 -4.63
C CYS A 36 -14.73 -2.43 -5.54
N HIS A 37 -13.62 -2.86 -4.98
CA HIS A 37 -12.40 -3.17 -5.72
C HIS A 37 -11.93 -4.60 -5.49
N ASP A 38 -11.20 -5.10 -6.47
CA ASP A 38 -10.40 -6.32 -6.38
C ASP A 38 -9.02 -6.03 -6.96
N VAL A 39 -8.03 -6.84 -6.61
CA VAL A 39 -6.67 -6.63 -7.11
C VAL A 39 -6.60 -6.81 -8.63
N ALA A 40 -7.24 -7.84 -9.16
CA ALA A 40 -7.13 -8.25 -10.56
C ALA A 40 -8.40 -8.09 -11.38
N LYS A 41 -9.56 -7.91 -10.74
CA LYS A 41 -10.87 -7.89 -11.40
C LYS A 41 -11.58 -6.56 -11.19
N LYS A 42 -12.24 -6.09 -12.23
CA LYS A 42 -13.15 -4.95 -12.12
C LYS A 42 -14.41 -5.36 -11.36
N LYS A 43 -14.79 -4.51 -10.41
CA LYS A 43 -16.07 -4.59 -9.69
C LYS A 43 -16.83 -3.27 -9.88
N ALA A 44 -17.41 -2.70 -8.84
CA ALA A 44 -17.97 -1.36 -8.89
C ALA A 44 -16.89 -0.30 -9.15
N GLY A 45 -15.68 -0.52 -8.61
CA GLY A 45 -14.49 0.25 -8.94
C GLY A 45 -13.53 -0.53 -9.84
N PRO A 46 -12.51 0.13 -10.39
CA PRO A 46 -11.50 -0.52 -11.21
C PRO A 46 -10.65 -1.49 -10.40
N ALA A 47 -10.05 -2.48 -11.08
CA ALA A 47 -9.07 -3.35 -10.47
C ALA A 47 -7.83 -2.54 -10.01
N PHE A 48 -7.24 -2.90 -8.90
CA PHE A 48 -6.04 -2.18 -8.40
C PHE A 48 -4.87 -2.26 -9.37
N LYS A 49 -4.71 -3.35 -10.10
CA LYS A 49 -3.70 -3.45 -11.16
C LYS A 49 -3.89 -2.41 -12.26
N ASP A 50 -5.14 -2.14 -12.62
CA ASP A 50 -5.46 -1.12 -13.63
C ASP A 50 -5.23 0.29 -13.08
N VAL A 51 -5.55 0.53 -11.82
CA VAL A 51 -5.23 1.79 -11.14
C VAL A 51 -3.72 2.04 -11.13
N ALA A 52 -2.95 1.02 -10.75
CA ALA A 52 -1.50 1.12 -10.73
C ALA A 52 -0.93 1.41 -12.11
N ALA A 53 -1.43 0.75 -13.14
CA ALA A 53 -1.00 0.99 -14.53
C ALA A 53 -1.35 2.41 -15.01
N LYS A 54 -2.54 2.90 -14.68
CA LYS A 54 -3.00 4.24 -15.05
C LYS A 54 -2.12 5.34 -14.47
N TYR A 55 -1.68 5.17 -13.25
CA TYR A 55 -0.89 6.20 -12.54
C TYR A 55 0.62 5.96 -12.56
N LYS A 56 1.07 4.94 -13.25
CA LYS A 56 2.51 4.64 -13.37
C LYS A 56 3.27 5.83 -13.91
N GLY A 57 4.34 6.22 -13.23
CA GLY A 57 5.19 7.34 -13.61
C GLY A 57 4.63 8.73 -13.32
N LYS A 58 3.46 8.83 -12.69
CA LYS A 58 2.86 10.11 -12.31
C LYS A 58 3.24 10.45 -10.87
N ALA A 59 4.12 11.43 -10.70
CA ALA A 59 4.68 11.81 -9.40
C ALA A 59 3.61 12.27 -8.38
N ASP A 60 2.56 12.92 -8.86
CA ASP A 60 1.51 13.49 -8.00
C ASP A 60 0.39 12.51 -7.66
N ALA A 61 0.38 11.33 -8.26
CA ALA A 61 -0.74 10.39 -8.14
C ALA A 61 -0.99 9.96 -6.70
N GLU A 62 0.07 9.64 -5.96
CA GLU A 62 -0.05 9.20 -4.57
C GLU A 62 -0.74 10.26 -3.70
N ALA A 63 -0.24 11.49 -3.73
CA ALA A 63 -0.80 12.59 -2.94
C ALA A 63 -2.25 12.89 -3.34
N ASN A 64 -2.55 12.92 -4.63
CA ASN A 64 -3.89 13.17 -5.13
C ASN A 64 -4.88 12.09 -4.73
N LEU A 65 -4.50 10.82 -4.80
CA LEU A 65 -5.35 9.71 -4.40
C LEU A 65 -5.60 9.69 -2.89
N VAL A 66 -4.60 9.97 -2.09
CA VAL A 66 -4.76 10.11 -0.64
C VAL A 66 -5.78 11.19 -0.29
N LYS A 67 -5.69 12.32 -0.97
CA LYS A 67 -6.62 13.44 -0.81
C LYS A 67 -8.04 13.06 -1.23
N GLU A 68 -8.22 12.46 -2.39
CA GLU A 68 -9.53 12.03 -2.90
C GLU A 68 -10.24 11.05 -1.96
N LEU A 69 -9.51 10.11 -1.39
CA LEU A 69 -10.04 9.16 -0.43
C LEU A 69 -10.49 9.83 0.88
N GLY A 70 -9.86 10.92 1.24
CA GLY A 70 -10.21 11.68 2.44
C GLY A 70 -11.35 12.68 2.24
N GLU A 71 -11.50 13.22 1.03
CA GLU A 71 -12.50 14.24 0.72
C GLU A 71 -13.89 13.69 0.40
N GLY A 72 -13.95 12.52 -0.23
CA GLY A 72 -15.23 11.92 -0.61
C GLY A 72 -15.94 12.60 -1.77
N LYS A 73 -15.23 13.36 -2.61
CA LYS A 73 -15.81 14.09 -3.75
C LYS A 73 -15.81 13.27 -5.04
N LYS A 74 -14.63 12.81 -5.46
CA LYS A 74 -14.44 12.01 -6.68
C LYS A 74 -14.48 10.51 -6.42
N HIS A 75 -14.40 10.14 -5.18
CA HIS A 75 -14.36 8.77 -4.70
C HIS A 75 -15.09 8.73 -3.35
N PRO A 76 -15.79 7.63 -3.02
CA PRO A 76 -16.38 7.49 -1.69
C PRO A 76 -15.33 7.66 -0.59
N LYS A 77 -15.70 8.43 0.43
CA LYS A 77 -14.81 8.72 1.55
C LYS A 77 -14.55 7.45 2.36
N THR A 78 -13.29 7.20 2.69
CA THR A 78 -12.91 6.15 3.64
C THR A 78 -12.75 6.73 5.05
N ALA A 79 -13.07 5.92 6.06
CA ALA A 79 -12.84 6.28 7.46
C ALA A 79 -11.37 6.14 7.90
N ALA A 80 -10.50 5.61 7.03
CA ALA A 80 -9.08 5.45 7.32
C ALA A 80 -8.40 6.80 7.60
N SER A 81 -7.46 6.82 8.55
CA SER A 81 -6.64 7.99 8.84
C SER A 81 -5.77 8.39 7.64
N GLU A 82 -5.22 9.60 7.65
CA GLU A 82 -4.32 10.02 6.59
C GLU A 82 -3.11 9.09 6.42
N ALA A 83 -2.51 8.66 7.53
CA ALA A 83 -1.40 7.71 7.50
C ALA A 83 -1.81 6.37 6.87
N ASP A 84 -3.00 5.88 7.21
CA ASP A 84 -3.54 4.65 6.63
C ASP A 84 -3.88 4.82 5.16
N ARG A 85 -4.43 5.96 4.75
CA ARG A 85 -4.66 6.26 3.34
C ARG A 85 -3.37 6.29 2.53
N GLN A 86 -2.31 6.84 3.09
CA GLN A 86 -0.98 6.82 2.45
C GLN A 86 -0.48 5.39 2.25
N ALA A 87 -0.60 4.55 3.26
CA ALA A 87 -0.23 3.14 3.17
C ALA A 87 -1.08 2.38 2.14
N LEU A 88 -2.39 2.62 2.13
CA LEU A 88 -3.31 2.03 1.16
C LEU A 88 -2.98 2.42 -0.27
N VAL A 89 -2.76 3.69 -0.54
CA VAL A 89 -2.43 4.18 -1.88
C VAL A 89 -1.09 3.61 -2.37
N LYS A 90 -0.08 3.59 -1.52
CA LYS A 90 1.20 2.96 -1.86
C LYS A 90 1.04 1.48 -2.23
N TRP A 91 0.27 0.77 -1.46
CA TRP A 91 0.00 -0.64 -1.74
C TRP A 91 -0.76 -0.83 -3.06
N VAL A 92 -1.81 -0.05 -3.30
CA VAL A 92 -2.57 -0.08 -4.56
C VAL A 92 -1.68 0.21 -5.76
N LEU A 93 -0.86 1.25 -5.67
CA LEU A 93 0.03 1.63 -6.76
C LEU A 93 1.19 0.64 -6.99
N SER A 94 1.42 -0.26 -6.06
CA SER A 94 2.41 -1.33 -6.17
C SER A 94 1.88 -2.59 -6.89
N GLN A 95 0.60 -2.66 -7.17
CA GLN A 95 -0.02 -3.78 -7.86
C GLN A 95 0.26 -3.73 -9.37
#